data_fd883bda4f377920063341e79ccefb52
#
_entry.id   fd883bda4f377920063341e79ccefb52
#
_cell.length_a   1.000
_cell.length_b   1.000
_cell.length_c   1.000
_cell.angle_alpha   90.00
_cell.angle_beta   90.00
_cell.angle_gamma   90.00
#
_symmetry.space_group_name_H-M   'P 1'
#
loop_
_entity.id
_entity.type
_entity.pdbx_description
1 polymer ?
#
loop_
_entity_poly.entity_id
_entity_poly.type
_entity_poly.pdbx_seq_one_letter_code
_entity_poly.pdbx_strand_id
1 'polypeptide(L)'
;ESTAKIVASGGDYRNIRLTFQEYFKRLGEDKTRWGQPVAALLGAYKAQIAYGLPSIGGKDSMSGTFEHIDVPPTLVSFAVDIAKEGDIITPELKKAGNKLVWMKIEKDEYELPVYEQVMDQYGKFADDIHNGKIVSAYALDRHGVIAAVSKMAFGNGMGVKIEHSMDARELFAPAFGDIVAEVPADK
;
A
#
# COMPACT_ATOMS: atom_id res chain seq x y z
N GLU A 1 3.02 0.83 -1.23
CA GLU A 1 2.06 -0.10 -0.63
C GLU A 1 2.17 -0.13 0.89
N SER A 2 3.35 -0.43 1.49
CA SER A 2 3.51 -0.49 2.94
C SER A 2 3.14 0.81 3.65
N THR A 3 3.52 1.96 3.10
CA THR A 3 3.13 3.29 3.60
C THR A 3 1.60 3.46 3.58
N ALA A 4 0.95 3.13 2.45
CA ALA A 4 -0.51 3.20 2.34
C ALA A 4 -1.23 2.33 3.37
N LYS A 5 -0.69 1.15 3.68
CA LYS A 5 -1.27 0.24 4.70
C LYS A 5 -1.23 0.85 6.11
N ILE A 6 -0.14 1.51 6.48
CA ILE A 6 -0.04 2.22 7.76
C ILE A 6 -1.05 3.37 7.81
N VAL A 7 -1.12 4.19 6.75
CA VAL A 7 -2.07 5.31 6.67
C VAL A 7 -3.51 4.81 6.74
N ALA A 8 -3.86 3.75 6.01
CA ALA A 8 -5.20 3.15 6.04
C ALA A 8 -5.58 2.59 7.42
N SER A 9 -4.60 2.32 8.28
CA SER A 9 -4.83 1.89 9.67
C SER A 9 -4.89 3.03 10.68
N GLY A 10 -4.70 4.29 10.26
CA GLY A 10 -4.71 5.47 11.14
C GLY A 10 -3.34 5.97 11.56
N GLY A 11 -2.25 5.38 11.03
CA GLY A 11 -0.89 5.86 11.29
C GLY A 11 -0.53 7.10 10.46
N ASP A 12 0.44 7.85 10.95
CA ASP A 12 0.99 9.01 10.26
C ASP A 12 2.20 8.62 9.40
N TYR A 13 2.10 8.74 8.08
CA TYR A 13 3.17 8.33 7.19
C TYR A 13 4.53 8.95 7.55
N ARG A 14 4.57 10.16 8.13
CA ARG A 14 5.80 10.89 8.49
C ARG A 14 6.63 10.20 9.58
N ASN A 15 5.99 9.37 10.39
CA ASN A 15 6.62 8.65 11.50
C ASN A 15 7.10 7.24 11.13
N ILE A 16 6.78 6.76 9.94
CA ILE A 16 7.10 5.41 9.49
C ILE A 16 8.62 5.18 9.45
N ARG A 17 9.02 3.98 9.87
CA ARG A 17 10.34 3.42 9.62
C ARG A 17 10.17 2.16 8.78
N LEU A 18 11.05 2.00 7.81
CA LEU A 18 10.99 0.88 6.87
C LEU A 18 12.08 -0.14 7.21
N THR A 19 11.82 -1.39 6.88
CA THR A 19 12.83 -2.44 6.80
C THR A 19 12.55 -3.28 5.57
N PHE A 20 13.60 -3.74 4.88
CA PHE A 20 13.46 -4.46 3.63
C PHE A 20 14.05 -5.86 3.72
N GLN A 21 13.42 -6.80 3.04
CA GLN A 21 13.99 -8.13 2.79
C GLN A 21 14.02 -8.40 1.29
N GLU A 22 15.17 -8.81 0.80
CA GLU A 22 15.38 -9.09 -0.60
C GLU A 22 15.69 -10.55 -0.85
N TYR A 23 15.16 -11.08 -1.95
CA TYR A 23 15.41 -12.43 -2.40
C TYR A 23 15.69 -12.44 -3.89
N PHE A 24 16.89 -12.86 -4.26
CA PHE A 24 17.33 -12.97 -5.63
C PHE A 24 17.97 -14.31 -5.89
N LYS A 25 17.89 -14.77 -7.14
CA LYS A 25 18.58 -15.97 -7.61
C LYS A 25 20.09 -15.80 -7.45
N ARG A 26 20.83 -16.91 -7.49
CA ARG A 26 22.29 -16.87 -7.46
C ARG A 26 22.81 -16.01 -8.61
N LEU A 27 23.62 -15.02 -8.29
CA LEU A 27 24.06 -13.98 -9.24
C LEU A 27 25.14 -14.48 -10.19
N GLY A 28 26.16 -15.19 -9.68
CA GLY A 28 27.28 -15.68 -10.49
C GLY A 28 27.99 -14.55 -11.24
N GLU A 29 28.42 -14.86 -12.46
CA GLU A 29 29.11 -13.91 -13.34
C GLU A 29 28.18 -13.22 -14.36
N ASP A 30 26.90 -13.59 -14.38
CA ASP A 30 25.90 -13.02 -15.28
C ASP A 30 25.51 -11.61 -14.83
N LYS A 31 25.93 -10.60 -15.58
CA LYS A 31 25.65 -9.20 -15.30
C LYS A 31 24.16 -8.87 -15.28
N THR A 32 23.34 -9.58 -16.03
CA THR A 32 21.87 -9.36 -16.03
C THR A 32 21.24 -9.79 -14.71
N ARG A 33 21.78 -10.80 -14.05
CA ARG A 33 21.35 -11.22 -12.72
C ARG A 33 21.68 -10.17 -11.66
N TRP A 34 22.83 -9.51 -11.77
CA TRP A 34 23.23 -8.38 -10.90
C TRP A 34 22.37 -7.14 -11.10
N GLY A 35 21.85 -6.93 -12.30
CA GLY A 35 20.95 -5.81 -12.60
C GLY A 35 19.63 -5.85 -11.81
N GLN A 36 19.15 -7.03 -11.43
CA GLN A 36 17.88 -7.18 -10.72
C GLN A 36 17.92 -6.59 -9.29
N PRO A 37 18.84 -6.97 -8.39
CA PRO A 37 18.95 -6.34 -7.07
C PRO A 37 19.27 -4.85 -7.16
N VAL A 38 20.09 -4.42 -8.13
CA VAL A 38 20.38 -2.99 -8.33
C VAL A 38 19.12 -2.20 -8.69
N ALA A 39 18.28 -2.73 -9.57
CA ALA A 39 17.01 -2.09 -9.94
C ALA A 39 16.04 -1.99 -8.75
N ALA A 40 15.91 -3.07 -7.96
CA ALA A 40 15.09 -3.08 -6.76
C ALA A 40 15.59 -2.05 -5.72
N LEU A 41 16.91 -2.00 -5.50
CA LEU A 41 17.55 -1.05 -4.59
C LEU A 41 17.35 0.40 -5.02
N LEU A 42 17.49 0.70 -6.31
CA LEU A 42 17.24 2.05 -6.85
C LEU A 42 15.79 2.49 -6.66
N GLY A 43 14.83 1.59 -6.89
CA GLY A 43 13.42 1.87 -6.65
C GLY A 43 13.14 2.15 -5.16
N ALA A 44 13.65 1.31 -4.26
CA ALA A 44 13.51 1.50 -2.82
C ALA A 44 14.20 2.80 -2.35
N TYR A 45 15.38 3.11 -2.86
CA TYR A 45 16.10 4.34 -2.56
C TYR A 45 15.32 5.58 -2.99
N LYS A 46 14.83 5.60 -4.24
CA LYS A 46 14.01 6.71 -4.75
C LYS A 46 12.78 6.95 -3.88
N ALA A 47 12.06 5.90 -3.51
CA ALA A 47 10.89 6.01 -2.67
C ALA A 47 11.22 6.54 -1.27
N GLN A 48 12.28 6.06 -0.63
CA GLN A 48 12.71 6.52 0.69
C GLN A 48 13.08 8.00 0.69
N ILE A 49 13.86 8.45 -0.30
CA ILE A 49 14.24 9.86 -0.42
C ILE A 49 13.02 10.74 -0.67
N ALA A 50 12.13 10.32 -1.58
CA ALA A 50 10.95 11.11 -1.93
C ALA A 50 9.97 11.25 -0.77
N TYR A 51 9.73 10.18 -0.01
CA TYR A 51 8.87 10.23 1.19
C TYR A 51 9.57 10.80 2.44
N GLY A 52 10.90 10.90 2.44
CA GLY A 52 11.66 11.22 3.66
C GLY A 52 11.62 10.11 4.71
N LEU A 53 11.40 8.85 4.31
CA LEU A 53 11.23 7.71 5.20
C LEU A 53 12.49 6.82 5.18
N PRO A 54 13.23 6.73 6.30
CA PRO A 54 14.43 5.91 6.35
C PRO A 54 14.11 4.43 6.55
N SER A 55 14.91 3.57 5.93
CA SER A 55 15.01 2.17 6.37
C SER A 55 15.96 2.07 7.58
N ILE A 56 15.54 1.30 8.58
CA ILE A 56 16.29 1.10 9.82
C ILE A 56 17.01 -0.24 9.88
N GLY A 57 16.86 -1.06 8.85
CA GLY A 57 17.49 -2.37 8.75
C GLY A 57 16.95 -3.15 7.57
N GLY A 58 17.41 -4.38 7.46
CA GLY A 58 16.97 -5.28 6.40
C GLY A 58 17.83 -6.52 6.33
N LYS A 59 17.51 -7.35 5.33
CA LYS A 59 18.23 -8.59 5.03
C LYS A 59 18.16 -8.84 3.53
N ASP A 60 19.24 -9.29 2.97
CA ASP A 60 19.29 -9.76 1.59
C ASP A 60 19.60 -11.25 1.47
N SER A 61 19.25 -11.83 0.35
CA SER A 61 19.64 -13.19 -0.06
C SER A 61 19.84 -13.22 -1.57
N MET A 62 21.08 -13.50 -1.98
CA MET A 62 21.50 -13.57 -3.38
C MET A 62 21.80 -15.02 -3.80
N SER A 63 21.19 -16.01 -3.14
CA SER A 63 21.45 -17.43 -3.37
C SER A 63 20.17 -18.26 -3.55
N GLY A 64 19.09 -17.61 -3.97
CA GLY A 64 17.79 -18.25 -4.19
C GLY A 64 17.72 -19.08 -5.47
N THR A 65 18.67 -19.96 -5.67
CA THR A 65 18.68 -20.92 -6.78
C THR A 65 18.84 -22.33 -6.21
N PHE A 66 17.93 -23.22 -6.57
CA PHE A 66 18.01 -24.65 -6.26
C PHE A 66 17.89 -25.44 -7.55
N GLU A 67 18.96 -26.15 -7.93
CA GLU A 67 19.07 -26.82 -9.21
C GLU A 67 18.78 -25.87 -10.39
N HIS A 68 17.65 -26.06 -11.06
CA HIS A 68 17.18 -25.24 -12.19
C HIS A 68 16.06 -24.27 -11.81
N ILE A 69 15.68 -24.19 -10.53
CA ILE A 69 14.63 -23.31 -10.04
C ILE A 69 15.26 -22.06 -9.44
N ASP A 70 14.92 -20.90 -9.99
CA ASP A 70 15.31 -19.60 -9.48
C ASP A 70 14.16 -18.97 -8.70
N VAL A 71 14.44 -18.38 -7.53
CA VAL A 71 13.48 -17.52 -6.85
C VAL A 71 13.20 -16.28 -7.73
N PRO A 72 11.94 -15.86 -7.89
CA PRO A 72 11.66 -14.62 -8.58
C PRO A 72 12.24 -13.44 -7.83
N PRO A 73 12.70 -12.36 -8.53
CA PRO A 73 13.16 -11.14 -7.90
C PRO A 73 12.08 -10.60 -6.94
N THR A 74 12.41 -10.47 -5.67
CA THR A 74 11.45 -10.11 -4.63
C THR A 74 12.06 -9.09 -3.68
N LEU A 75 11.36 -7.96 -3.48
CA LEU A 75 11.62 -7.00 -2.43
C LEU A 75 10.38 -6.91 -1.54
N VAL A 76 10.54 -7.31 -0.28
CA VAL A 76 9.49 -7.18 0.74
C VAL A 76 9.77 -5.95 1.57
N SER A 77 8.78 -5.07 1.70
CA SER A 77 8.84 -3.88 2.53
C SER A 77 7.96 -4.07 3.76
N PHE A 78 8.54 -3.86 4.93
CA PHE A 78 7.82 -3.75 6.19
C PHE A 78 7.83 -2.29 6.63
N ALA A 79 6.69 -1.80 7.09
CA ALA A 79 6.55 -0.48 7.66
C ALA A 79 6.11 -0.60 9.12
N VAL A 80 6.71 0.19 9.98
CA VAL A 80 6.35 0.28 11.40
C VAL A 80 6.12 1.73 11.77
N ASP A 81 5.10 1.97 12.57
CA ASP A 81 4.76 3.28 13.11
C ASP A 81 4.31 3.13 14.58
N ILE A 82 4.28 4.23 15.31
CA ILE A 82 3.76 4.33 16.66
C ILE A 82 2.53 5.22 16.62
N ALA A 83 1.37 4.67 16.94
CA ALA A 83 0.11 5.38 16.94
C ALA A 83 -0.58 5.29 18.31
N LYS A 84 -1.50 6.21 18.59
CA LYS A 84 -2.38 6.12 19.75
C LYS A 84 -3.49 5.11 19.45
N GLU A 85 -3.88 4.32 20.45
CA GLU A 85 -4.95 3.32 20.31
C GLU A 85 -6.24 3.92 19.74
N GLY A 86 -6.61 5.13 20.16
CA GLY A 86 -7.83 5.81 19.69
C GLY A 86 -7.79 6.28 18.24
N ASP A 87 -6.62 6.31 17.62
CA ASP A 87 -6.43 6.75 16.23
C ASP A 87 -6.43 5.55 15.24
N ILE A 88 -6.46 4.31 15.77
CA ILE A 88 -6.41 3.11 14.95
C ILE A 88 -7.80 2.70 14.51
N ILE A 89 -7.94 2.45 13.21
CA ILE A 89 -9.16 1.87 12.62
C ILE A 89 -8.86 0.51 11.98
N THR A 90 -9.90 -0.28 11.83
CA THR A 90 -9.83 -1.62 11.24
C THR A 90 -10.58 -1.67 9.91
N PRO A 91 -10.23 -2.59 9.00
CA PRO A 91 -10.69 -2.52 7.61
C PRO A 91 -12.13 -2.97 7.38
N GLU A 92 -12.77 -3.69 8.30
CA GLU A 92 -14.13 -4.15 8.10
C GLU A 92 -15.15 -2.99 8.09
N LEU A 93 -16.17 -3.07 7.21
CA LEU A 93 -17.24 -2.08 7.13
C LEU A 93 -18.00 -1.98 8.47
N LYS A 94 -18.33 -0.78 8.90
CA LYS A 94 -18.89 -0.50 10.24
C LYS A 94 -20.40 -0.37 10.24
N LYS A 95 -21.01 0.26 9.22
CA LYS A 95 -22.44 0.58 9.27
C LYS A 95 -23.07 0.62 7.88
N ALA A 96 -24.21 -0.05 7.73
CA ALA A 96 -25.02 0.06 6.52
C ALA A 96 -25.50 1.51 6.30
N GLY A 97 -25.47 1.96 5.04
CA GLY A 97 -25.81 3.33 4.66
C GLY A 97 -24.63 4.28 4.59
N ASN A 98 -23.47 3.91 5.15
CA ASN A 98 -22.23 4.67 4.94
C ASN A 98 -21.80 4.61 3.46
N LYS A 99 -20.96 5.56 3.06
CA LYS A 99 -20.43 5.65 1.70
C LYS A 99 -19.00 5.09 1.64
N LEU A 100 -18.65 4.49 0.50
CA LEU A 100 -17.28 4.14 0.19
C LEU A 100 -16.69 5.19 -0.75
N VAL A 101 -15.51 5.68 -0.40
CA VAL A 101 -14.73 6.64 -1.17
C VAL A 101 -13.43 5.99 -1.58
N TRP A 102 -13.08 6.08 -2.86
CA TRP A 102 -11.81 5.63 -3.38
C TRP A 102 -10.87 6.81 -3.57
N MET A 103 -9.87 6.93 -2.70
CA MET A 103 -8.77 7.88 -2.86
C MET A 103 -7.75 7.30 -3.84
N LYS A 104 -7.68 7.88 -5.02
CA LYS A 104 -6.68 7.53 -6.05
C LYS A 104 -5.46 8.42 -5.90
N ILE A 105 -4.27 7.83 -5.95
CA ILE A 105 -3.03 8.60 -6.03
C ILE A 105 -2.73 8.95 -7.49
N GLU A 106 -2.09 10.10 -7.69
CA GLU A 106 -1.58 10.48 -9.00
C GLU A 106 -0.26 9.77 -9.29
N LYS A 107 -0.10 9.35 -10.55
CA LYS A 107 1.09 8.69 -11.06
C LYS A 107 1.63 9.42 -12.28
N ASP A 108 2.93 9.40 -12.45
CA ASP A 108 3.61 9.94 -13.63
C ASP A 108 3.52 8.98 -14.84
N GLU A 109 4.12 9.38 -15.95
CA GLU A 109 4.17 8.59 -17.19
C GLU A 109 4.88 7.23 -17.06
N TYR A 110 5.62 7.01 -15.96
CA TYR A 110 6.29 5.76 -15.63
C TYR A 110 5.56 4.94 -14.57
N GLU A 111 4.31 5.27 -14.28
CA GLU A 111 3.50 4.65 -13.21
C GLU A 111 4.08 4.84 -11.79
N LEU A 112 4.98 5.80 -11.61
CA LEU A 112 5.50 6.15 -10.30
C LEU A 112 4.60 7.18 -9.61
N PRO A 113 4.45 7.09 -8.27
CA PRO A 113 3.66 8.07 -7.53
C PRO A 113 4.19 9.50 -7.70
N VAL A 114 3.30 10.47 -7.88
CA VAL A 114 3.63 11.89 -7.74
C VAL A 114 3.74 12.18 -6.25
N TYR A 115 4.92 11.94 -5.68
CA TYR A 115 5.15 11.84 -4.24
C TYR A 115 4.66 13.03 -3.42
N GLU A 116 4.82 14.25 -3.91
CA GLU A 116 4.37 15.45 -3.21
C GLU A 116 2.85 15.44 -2.97
N GLN A 117 2.08 15.07 -3.99
CA GLN A 117 0.63 14.95 -3.89
C GLN A 117 0.21 13.80 -2.99
N VAL A 118 0.89 12.65 -3.13
CA VAL A 118 0.61 11.48 -2.30
C VAL A 118 0.85 11.77 -0.81
N MET A 119 1.92 12.50 -0.49
CA MET A 119 2.21 12.91 0.88
C MET A 119 1.12 13.83 1.46
N ASP A 120 0.66 14.80 0.68
CA ASP A 120 -0.44 15.68 1.07
C ASP A 120 -1.75 14.89 1.28
N GLN A 121 -2.08 13.99 0.35
CA GLN A 121 -3.25 13.12 0.44
C GLN A 121 -3.19 12.20 1.68
N TYR A 122 -2.06 11.57 1.94
CA TYR A 122 -1.90 10.69 3.11
C TYR A 122 -1.96 11.45 4.43
N GLY A 123 -1.41 12.65 4.49
CA GLY A 123 -1.55 13.52 5.66
C GLY A 123 -3.00 13.87 5.96
N LYS A 124 -3.73 14.35 4.95
CA LYS A 124 -5.17 14.66 5.08
C LYS A 124 -6.01 13.42 5.42
N PHE A 125 -5.66 12.27 4.85
CA PHE A 125 -6.36 11.02 5.13
C PHE A 125 -6.21 10.58 6.58
N ALA A 126 -5.01 10.66 7.14
CA ALA A 126 -4.75 10.41 8.56
C ALA A 126 -5.53 11.38 9.45
N ASP A 127 -5.51 12.67 9.13
CA ASP A 127 -6.29 13.69 9.86
C ASP A 127 -7.80 13.38 9.83
N ASP A 128 -8.34 12.93 8.70
CA ASP A 128 -9.75 12.57 8.58
C ASP A 128 -10.12 11.33 9.39
N ILE A 129 -9.21 10.36 9.54
CA ILE A 129 -9.38 9.25 10.49
C ILE A 129 -9.43 9.77 11.93
N HIS A 130 -8.44 10.57 12.34
CA HIS A 130 -8.33 11.09 13.70
C HIS A 130 -9.50 12.00 14.09
N ASN A 131 -10.14 12.64 13.10
CA ASN A 131 -11.34 13.44 13.29
C ASN A 131 -12.66 12.65 13.14
N GLY A 132 -12.61 11.33 13.01
CA GLY A 132 -13.76 10.46 12.91
C GLY A 132 -14.60 10.64 11.64
N LYS A 133 -14.01 11.19 10.57
CA LYS A 133 -14.64 11.28 9.26
C LYS A 133 -14.48 10.01 8.43
N ILE A 134 -13.45 9.24 8.71
CA ILE A 134 -13.19 7.92 8.15
C ILE A 134 -13.25 6.91 9.29
N VAL A 135 -14.03 5.86 9.14
CA VAL A 135 -14.26 4.87 10.21
C VAL A 135 -13.70 3.48 9.87
N SER A 136 -13.38 3.24 8.62
CA SER A 136 -12.78 2.01 8.12
C SER A 136 -12.02 2.33 6.83
N ALA A 137 -10.89 1.66 6.58
CA ALA A 137 -10.15 1.85 5.35
C ALA A 137 -9.33 0.61 4.98
N TYR A 138 -9.02 0.49 3.69
CA TYR A 138 -8.19 -0.59 3.15
C TYR A 138 -7.27 -0.05 2.04
N ALA A 139 -5.97 -0.27 2.17
CA ALA A 139 -5.00 0.05 1.12
C ALA A 139 -5.08 -0.97 -0.02
N LEU A 140 -5.17 -0.49 -1.26
CA LEU A 140 -5.28 -1.32 -2.43
C LEU A 140 -3.94 -1.97 -2.79
N ASP A 141 -4.05 -3.10 -3.46
CA ASP A 141 -2.93 -3.90 -3.92
C ASP A 141 -3.08 -4.28 -5.41
N ARG A 142 -2.40 -5.34 -5.83
CA ARG A 142 -2.44 -5.86 -7.21
C ARG A 142 -3.81 -6.41 -7.64
N HIS A 143 -4.75 -6.62 -6.71
CA HIS A 143 -6.06 -7.20 -7.01
C HIS A 143 -7.17 -6.15 -7.19
N GLY A 144 -6.81 -4.87 -7.11
CA GLY A 144 -7.71 -3.76 -7.38
C GLY A 144 -8.74 -3.47 -6.29
N VAL A 145 -9.62 -2.53 -6.60
CA VAL A 145 -10.63 -2.03 -5.66
C VAL A 145 -11.65 -3.09 -5.27
N ILE A 146 -12.01 -3.98 -6.18
CA ILE A 146 -13.03 -5.01 -5.90
C ILE A 146 -12.58 -5.98 -4.81
N ALA A 147 -11.29 -6.35 -4.79
CA ALA A 147 -10.75 -7.22 -3.76
C ALA A 147 -10.71 -6.52 -2.40
N ALA A 148 -10.34 -5.23 -2.36
CA ALA A 148 -10.36 -4.42 -1.15
C ALA A 148 -11.77 -4.33 -0.56
N VAL A 149 -12.74 -3.91 -1.37
CA VAL A 149 -14.15 -3.80 -0.96
C VAL A 149 -14.72 -5.14 -0.49
N SER A 150 -14.39 -6.24 -1.19
CA SER A 150 -14.82 -7.58 -0.76
C SER A 150 -14.27 -7.95 0.62
N LYS A 151 -12.98 -7.71 0.87
CA LYS A 151 -12.35 -7.98 2.17
C LYS A 151 -12.96 -7.12 3.28
N MET A 152 -13.22 -5.84 3.02
CA MET A 152 -13.91 -4.95 3.95
C MET A 152 -15.33 -5.44 4.27
N ALA A 153 -16.04 -5.97 3.27
CA ALA A 153 -17.40 -6.49 3.41
C ALA A 153 -17.49 -7.78 4.26
N PHE A 154 -16.48 -8.66 4.14
CA PHE A 154 -16.50 -9.98 4.82
C PHE A 154 -16.46 -9.85 6.34
N GLY A 155 -15.74 -8.89 6.90
CA GLY A 155 -15.50 -8.78 8.34
C GLY A 155 -16.78 -8.72 9.17
N ASN A 156 -17.76 -7.91 8.74
CA ASN A 156 -19.05 -7.75 9.42
C ASN A 156 -20.23 -8.23 8.56
N GLY A 157 -19.99 -8.99 7.49
CA GLY A 157 -21.03 -9.57 6.65
C GLY A 157 -21.89 -8.51 5.94
N MET A 158 -21.32 -7.35 5.60
CA MET A 158 -22.07 -6.28 4.95
C MET A 158 -21.97 -6.39 3.43
N GLY A 159 -23.09 -6.13 2.74
CA GLY A 159 -23.09 -5.99 1.28
C GLY A 159 -22.65 -4.60 0.85
N VAL A 160 -22.13 -4.51 -0.39
CA VAL A 160 -21.73 -3.24 -1.02
C VAL A 160 -22.46 -3.10 -2.36
N LYS A 161 -22.99 -1.91 -2.62
CA LYS A 161 -23.55 -1.54 -3.91
C LYS A 161 -22.61 -0.56 -4.59
N ILE A 162 -22.09 -0.93 -5.75
CA ILE A 162 -21.29 -0.05 -6.60
C ILE A 162 -22.25 0.68 -7.54
N GLU A 163 -22.40 1.99 -7.36
CA GLU A 163 -23.30 2.82 -8.16
C GLU A 163 -22.60 3.48 -9.37
N HIS A 164 -21.29 3.37 -9.44
CA HIS A 164 -20.49 3.94 -10.50
C HIS A 164 -20.31 2.94 -11.66
N SER A 165 -20.37 3.43 -12.91
CA SER A 165 -20.12 2.63 -14.10
C SER A 165 -18.61 2.38 -14.30
N MET A 166 -18.02 1.55 -13.44
CA MET A 166 -16.65 1.06 -13.62
C MET A 166 -16.69 -0.22 -14.48
N ASP A 167 -15.79 -0.34 -15.43
CA ASP A 167 -15.66 -1.60 -16.15
C ASP A 167 -14.87 -2.65 -15.33
N ALA A 168 -14.90 -3.90 -15.80
CA ALA A 168 -14.19 -4.97 -15.09
C ALA A 168 -12.68 -4.73 -15.04
N ARG A 169 -12.09 -4.06 -16.03
CA ARG A 169 -10.65 -3.77 -16.03
C ARG A 169 -10.30 -2.79 -14.91
N GLU A 170 -11.07 -1.74 -14.77
CA GLU A 170 -10.89 -0.74 -13.71
C GLU A 170 -11.06 -1.38 -12.31
N LEU A 171 -12.08 -2.25 -12.14
CA LEU A 171 -12.35 -2.91 -10.86
C LEU A 171 -11.22 -3.84 -10.39
N PHE A 172 -10.54 -4.52 -11.33
CA PHE A 172 -9.49 -5.49 -11.05
C PHE A 172 -8.06 -4.96 -11.32
N ALA A 173 -7.92 -3.72 -11.80
CA ALA A 173 -6.61 -3.15 -12.08
C ALA A 173 -5.76 -3.01 -10.81
N PRO A 174 -4.45 -3.29 -10.87
CA PRO A 174 -3.54 -2.97 -9.78
C PRO A 174 -3.62 -1.49 -9.39
N ALA A 175 -3.73 -1.21 -8.10
CA ALA A 175 -3.92 0.15 -7.60
C ALA A 175 -3.06 0.42 -6.35
N PHE A 176 -1.77 0.11 -6.44
CA PHE A 176 -0.83 0.31 -5.32
C PHE A 176 -0.76 1.78 -4.91
N GLY A 177 -0.94 2.03 -3.62
CA GLY A 177 -0.93 3.37 -3.03
C GLY A 177 -2.30 3.99 -2.85
N ASP A 178 -3.30 3.52 -3.59
CA ASP A 178 -4.69 3.93 -3.41
C ASP A 178 -5.28 3.38 -2.11
N ILE A 179 -6.31 4.04 -1.59
CA ILE A 179 -7.02 3.60 -0.37
C ILE A 179 -8.53 3.71 -0.60
N VAL A 180 -9.28 2.68 -0.21
CA VAL A 180 -10.73 2.76 -0.05
C VAL A 180 -11.07 3.04 1.40
N ALA A 181 -11.95 4.00 1.63
CA ALA A 181 -12.39 4.43 2.94
C ALA A 181 -13.91 4.35 3.09
N GLU A 182 -14.36 3.98 4.26
CA GLU A 182 -15.76 4.12 4.67
C GLU A 182 -15.97 5.44 5.40
N VAL A 183 -16.89 6.25 4.90
CA VAL A 183 -17.27 7.56 5.43
C VAL A 183 -18.70 7.51 5.95
N PRO A 184 -18.97 7.97 7.19
CA PRO A 184 -20.34 8.06 7.71
C PRO A 184 -21.25 8.88 6.80
N ALA A 185 -22.52 8.49 6.69
CA ALA A 185 -23.48 9.12 5.76
C ALA A 185 -23.80 10.59 6.10
N ASP A 186 -23.50 11.02 7.32
CA ASP A 186 -23.73 12.38 7.85
C ASP A 186 -22.46 13.27 7.76
N LYS A 187 -21.37 12.77 7.18
CA LYS A 187 -20.10 13.48 6.94
C LYS A 187 -19.81 13.62 5.45
#